data_d8c6c06b8f2e379748a1f2c6cf672a81
#
_entry.id   d8c6c06b8f2e379748a1f2c6cf672a81
#
_cell.length_a   1.000
_cell.length_b   1.000
_cell.length_c   1.000
_cell.angle_alpha   90.00
_cell.angle_beta   90.00
_cell.angle_gamma   90.00
#
_symmetry.space_group_name_H-M   'P 1'
#
loop_
_entity.id
_entity.type
_entity.pdbx_description
1 polymer ?
#
loop_
_entity_poly.entity_id
_entity_poly.type
_entity_poly.pdbx_seq_one_letter_code
_entity_poly.pdbx_strand_id
1 'polypeptide(L)'
;MTYLIAIFIYLFILAGIGIYKSRQVRTQEDFTVAGRTLSPWIMVCTMLAVWIGTGSIVGNAGKTYEVGMSALWLPCGTFIGMILLSFIATRARNIEALTVPEIIGKRFGSLARMLAVVALILAYMVIVGYQFNAGGMVLEVITGKKDPVTLDTGSMLTTRQVRKGYFRYAPPADWTGVAHIGFDAKDKNTDQWANDPKRFTVLVVPSTQIIGVNETLKQARGTRSVSPLIEAAGSIDGIAAGEIESIDNLDNLVAIKSNTITRVTITGYGEGFGKNEQVFRLAGLPKTGKVYLHEPRLTSEKATIIAATFIVAYTMLAGLMSLAFADIVTGTVIMGTLLIAFPIVLIKAGGLPTMAAAFAEMGDRPDHMRMLGVWGPVDYINFCLPVFLLVLGDANQYQRIFASRNAKGARKAVITMIFVALVIEELIIAEAWFASSLIPDPENGRYVLIYAARHFMPMALGLLFMITVVGIIISTADSFLLVPATTFIKDIYQAHINPKAPEKRIVFMSRFMVLSFGIIAWFISLAFAESTTVFEKSLYAFTVYGSAITPCLVAALFWKGATRAGAITSILAGTITTLLWGEVIKSRLPAQVAEVDAVLPAITLSVICLIVVSLLTQKRQPTGGN
;
A
#
# COMPACT_ATOMS: atom_id res chain seq x y z
N MET A 1 13.35 -19.71 11.49
CA MET A 1 12.39 -20.81 11.73
C MET A 1 11.31 -20.45 12.73
N THR A 2 11.63 -19.89 13.91
CA THR A 2 10.67 -19.57 14.98
C THR A 2 9.52 -18.67 14.51
N TYR A 3 9.80 -17.61 13.74
CA TYR A 3 8.77 -16.73 13.16
C TYR A 3 7.78 -17.46 12.25
N LEU A 4 8.27 -18.37 11.39
CA LEU A 4 7.43 -19.15 10.50
C LEU A 4 6.50 -20.09 11.29
N ILE A 5 7.05 -20.79 12.31
CA ILE A 5 6.25 -21.69 13.15
C ILE A 5 5.13 -20.92 13.86
N ALA A 6 5.45 -19.76 14.44
CA ALA A 6 4.46 -18.93 15.14
C ALA A 6 3.34 -18.45 14.18
N ILE A 7 3.70 -18.03 12.96
CA ILE A 7 2.73 -17.64 11.94
C ILE A 7 1.88 -18.84 11.51
N PHE A 8 2.47 -20.00 11.26
CA PHE A 8 1.69 -21.18 10.90
C PHE A 8 0.70 -21.60 11.99
N ILE A 9 1.10 -21.54 13.27
CA ILE A 9 0.19 -21.80 14.41
C ILE A 9 -0.97 -20.80 14.38
N TYR A 10 -0.67 -19.51 14.21
CA TYR A 10 -1.71 -18.47 14.12
C TYR A 10 -2.65 -18.68 12.93
N LEU A 11 -2.12 -18.97 11.74
CA LEU A 11 -2.92 -19.27 10.55
C LEU A 11 -3.80 -20.50 10.75
N PHE A 12 -3.29 -21.52 11.44
CA PHE A 12 -4.05 -22.72 11.75
C PHE A 12 -5.21 -22.44 12.73
N ILE A 13 -4.98 -21.56 13.72
CA ILE A 13 -6.03 -21.09 14.63
C ILE A 13 -7.11 -20.33 13.85
N LEU A 14 -6.73 -19.38 12.99
CA LEU A 14 -7.69 -18.64 12.16
C LEU A 14 -8.49 -19.57 11.24
N ALA A 15 -7.81 -20.52 10.57
CA ALA A 15 -8.46 -21.49 9.72
C ALA A 15 -9.44 -22.37 10.51
N GLY A 16 -9.08 -22.80 11.72
CA GLY A 16 -9.95 -23.55 12.62
C GLY A 16 -11.22 -22.77 12.99
N ILE A 17 -11.09 -21.50 13.36
CA ILE A 17 -12.24 -20.61 13.65
C ILE A 17 -13.10 -20.45 12.37
N GLY A 18 -12.46 -20.20 11.24
CA GLY A 18 -13.12 -20.04 9.94
C GLY A 18 -13.96 -21.28 9.57
N ILE A 19 -13.37 -22.46 9.61
CA ILE A 19 -14.04 -23.74 9.30
C ILE A 19 -15.18 -24.02 10.29
N TYR A 20 -14.96 -23.81 11.60
CA TYR A 20 -16.00 -24.02 12.60
C TYR A 20 -17.22 -23.14 12.36
N LYS A 21 -17.00 -21.86 12.10
CA LYS A 21 -18.08 -20.89 11.88
C LYS A 21 -18.70 -21.00 10.49
N SER A 22 -17.97 -21.43 9.47
CA SER A 22 -18.50 -21.63 8.12
C SER A 22 -19.62 -22.66 8.05
N ARG A 23 -19.64 -23.61 9.00
CA ARG A 23 -20.74 -24.61 9.13
C ARG A 23 -22.08 -23.99 9.51
N GLN A 24 -22.08 -22.77 10.07
CA GLN A 24 -23.28 -22.02 10.46
C GLN A 24 -23.85 -21.20 9.31
N VAL A 25 -23.10 -21.00 8.23
CA VAL A 25 -23.51 -20.24 7.05
C VAL A 25 -24.42 -21.08 6.17
N ARG A 26 -25.71 -20.76 6.13
CA ARG A 26 -26.72 -21.48 5.35
C ARG A 26 -27.39 -20.62 4.29
N THR A 27 -27.47 -19.31 4.52
CA THR A 27 -28.15 -18.34 3.65
C THR A 27 -27.18 -17.32 3.09
N GLN A 28 -27.62 -16.59 2.05
CA GLN A 28 -26.88 -15.45 1.53
C GLN A 28 -26.70 -14.35 2.60
N GLU A 29 -27.72 -14.15 3.44
CA GLU A 29 -27.65 -13.15 4.51
C GLU A 29 -26.59 -13.53 5.56
N ASP A 30 -26.49 -14.83 5.93
CA ASP A 30 -25.41 -15.30 6.79
C ASP A 30 -24.04 -15.06 6.18
N PHE A 31 -23.90 -15.35 4.87
CA PHE A 31 -22.65 -15.22 4.15
C PHE A 31 -22.22 -13.75 3.97
N THR A 32 -23.17 -12.85 3.68
CA THR A 32 -22.89 -11.46 3.30
C THR A 32 -22.90 -10.51 4.50
N VAL A 33 -23.84 -10.63 5.44
CA VAL A 33 -24.03 -9.72 6.57
C VAL A 33 -24.17 -10.42 7.93
N ALA A 34 -23.61 -11.63 8.04
CA ALA A 34 -23.57 -12.41 9.28
C ALA A 34 -24.96 -12.54 9.95
N GLY A 35 -26.03 -12.71 9.16
CA GLY A 35 -27.40 -12.83 9.65
C GLY A 35 -27.87 -11.62 10.48
N ARG A 36 -27.22 -10.47 10.35
CA ARG A 36 -27.47 -9.21 11.11
C ARG A 36 -27.40 -9.40 12.63
N THR A 37 -26.47 -10.23 13.09
CA THR A 37 -26.37 -10.62 14.52
C THR A 37 -25.22 -9.96 15.27
N LEU A 38 -24.38 -9.14 14.60
CA LEU A 38 -23.19 -8.61 15.20
C LEU A 38 -23.50 -7.59 16.32
N SER A 39 -22.85 -7.79 17.47
CA SER A 39 -22.86 -6.82 18.57
C SER A 39 -21.93 -5.63 18.28
N PRO A 40 -22.11 -4.47 18.94
CA PRO A 40 -21.25 -3.30 18.70
C PRO A 40 -19.75 -3.59 18.90
N TRP A 41 -19.37 -4.41 19.87
CA TRP A 41 -17.97 -4.75 20.11
C TRP A 41 -17.37 -5.61 19.01
N ILE A 42 -18.07 -6.65 18.58
CA ILE A 42 -17.65 -7.46 17.43
C ILE A 42 -17.50 -6.59 16.18
N MET A 43 -18.44 -5.65 15.98
CA MET A 43 -18.35 -4.69 14.88
C MET A 43 -17.09 -3.83 14.96
N VAL A 44 -16.73 -3.29 16.11
CA VAL A 44 -15.49 -2.50 16.28
C VAL A 44 -14.27 -3.33 15.91
N CYS A 45 -14.17 -4.55 16.41
CA CYS A 45 -13.05 -5.43 16.09
C CYS A 45 -12.95 -5.72 14.58
N THR A 46 -14.07 -6.08 13.93
CA THR A 46 -14.05 -6.39 12.50
C THR A 46 -13.93 -5.13 11.62
N MET A 47 -14.46 -3.99 12.03
CA MET A 47 -14.24 -2.72 11.34
C MET A 47 -12.77 -2.29 11.42
N LEU A 48 -12.15 -2.44 12.61
CA LEU A 48 -10.73 -2.15 12.82
C LEU A 48 -9.84 -3.08 11.99
N ALA A 49 -10.08 -4.39 12.08
CA ALA A 49 -9.26 -5.39 11.39
C ALA A 49 -9.28 -5.25 9.86
N VAL A 50 -10.36 -4.69 9.31
CA VAL A 50 -10.48 -4.38 7.87
C VAL A 50 -9.89 -3.02 7.53
N TRP A 51 -10.04 -2.04 8.43
CA TRP A 51 -9.55 -0.69 8.20
C TRP A 51 -8.04 -0.61 8.31
N ILE A 52 -7.47 -1.18 9.37
CA ILE A 52 -6.02 -1.29 9.52
C ILE A 52 -5.54 -2.41 8.59
N GLY A 53 -5.17 -2.02 7.40
CA GLY A 53 -4.67 -2.90 6.34
C GLY A 53 -3.18 -2.70 6.05
N THR A 54 -2.75 -3.28 4.94
CA THR A 54 -1.40 -3.06 4.41
C THR A 54 -1.13 -1.59 4.11
N GLY A 55 -2.17 -0.85 3.67
CA GLY A 55 -2.08 0.60 3.49
C GLY A 55 -1.58 1.32 4.74
N SER A 56 -2.05 0.92 5.93
CA SER A 56 -1.61 1.51 7.20
C SER A 56 -0.24 0.97 7.64
N ILE A 57 -0.07 -0.36 7.74
CA ILE A 57 1.12 -0.98 8.36
C ILE A 57 2.37 -0.97 7.46
N VAL A 58 2.19 -0.88 6.16
CA VAL A 58 3.30 -0.79 5.18
C VAL A 58 3.28 0.54 4.45
N GLY A 59 2.12 0.99 3.95
CA GLY A 59 1.99 2.21 3.17
C GLY A 59 2.25 3.46 4.02
N ASN A 60 1.44 3.72 5.05
CA ASN A 60 1.62 4.88 5.92
C ASN A 60 2.95 4.82 6.68
N ALA A 61 3.36 3.63 7.15
CA ALA A 61 4.66 3.47 7.81
C ALA A 61 5.85 3.76 6.87
N GLY A 62 5.78 3.30 5.60
CA GLY A 62 6.78 3.63 4.58
C GLY A 62 6.79 5.13 4.25
N LYS A 63 5.61 5.77 4.15
CA LYS A 63 5.52 7.23 3.97
C LYS A 63 6.07 7.98 5.18
N THR A 64 5.82 7.49 6.39
CA THR A 64 6.39 8.05 7.63
C THR A 64 7.93 8.00 7.61
N TYR A 65 8.51 6.93 7.08
CA TYR A 65 9.95 6.84 6.89
C TYR A 65 10.50 7.93 5.96
N GLU A 66 9.70 8.37 4.97
CA GLU A 66 10.10 9.43 4.01
C GLU A 66 9.93 10.85 4.57
N VAL A 67 8.87 11.09 5.34
CA VAL A 67 8.46 12.45 5.75
C VAL A 67 8.52 12.72 7.25
N GLY A 68 8.84 11.72 8.06
CA GLY A 68 9.00 11.83 9.51
C GLY A 68 7.70 12.17 10.26
N MET A 69 7.81 13.07 11.25
CA MET A 69 6.73 13.47 12.15
C MET A 69 5.51 14.05 11.44
N SER A 70 5.68 14.66 10.26
CA SER A 70 4.56 15.22 9.48
C SER A 70 3.54 14.16 9.04
N ALA A 71 3.92 12.88 9.00
CA ALA A 71 3.01 11.78 8.70
C ALA A 71 1.86 11.62 9.69
N LEU A 72 1.95 12.19 10.92
CA LEU A 72 0.85 12.22 11.89
C LEU A 72 -0.42 12.92 11.36
N TRP A 73 -0.33 13.63 10.23
CA TRP A 73 -1.51 14.18 9.56
C TRP A 73 -2.22 13.20 8.62
N LEU A 74 -1.62 12.06 8.26
CA LEU A 74 -2.24 11.08 7.34
C LEU A 74 -3.63 10.59 7.80
N PRO A 75 -3.88 10.33 9.10
CA PRO A 75 -5.20 9.89 9.56
C PRO A 75 -6.30 10.97 9.54
N CYS A 76 -5.98 12.22 9.20
CA CYS A 76 -6.97 13.32 9.19
C CYS A 76 -8.20 12.98 8.31
N GLY A 77 -7.96 12.42 7.11
CA GLY A 77 -9.03 11.98 6.21
C GLY A 77 -9.90 10.89 6.82
N THR A 78 -9.29 9.90 7.47
CA THR A 78 -9.98 8.83 8.20
C THR A 78 -10.89 9.41 9.29
N PHE A 79 -10.33 10.27 10.13
CA PHE A 79 -11.02 10.82 11.29
C PHE A 79 -12.26 11.62 10.90
N ILE A 80 -12.11 12.57 9.97
CA ILE A 80 -13.21 13.39 9.47
C ILE A 80 -14.26 12.51 8.79
N GLY A 81 -13.83 11.56 7.96
CA GLY A 81 -14.72 10.62 7.27
C GLY A 81 -15.54 9.77 8.22
N MET A 82 -14.94 9.22 9.29
CA MET A 82 -15.64 8.41 10.28
C MET A 82 -16.62 9.23 11.13
N ILE A 83 -16.31 10.49 11.45
CA ILE A 83 -17.28 11.39 12.10
C ILE A 83 -18.54 11.50 11.25
N LEU A 84 -18.39 11.81 9.96
CA LEU A 84 -19.55 11.91 9.04
C LEU A 84 -20.26 10.56 8.87
N LEU A 85 -19.53 9.45 8.76
CA LEU A 85 -20.09 8.10 8.68
C LEU A 85 -20.96 7.77 9.91
N SER A 86 -20.62 8.29 11.11
CA SER A 86 -21.41 8.08 12.32
C SER A 86 -22.84 8.64 12.24
N PHE A 87 -23.04 9.73 11.50
CA PHE A 87 -24.37 10.28 11.21
C PHE A 87 -25.12 9.48 10.14
N ILE A 88 -24.39 8.87 9.21
CA ILE A 88 -24.95 8.08 8.11
C ILE A 88 -25.36 6.67 8.59
N ALA A 89 -24.62 6.07 9.54
CA ALA A 89 -24.74 4.67 9.92
C ALA A 89 -26.14 4.24 10.31
N THR A 90 -26.87 5.06 11.09
CA THR A 90 -28.26 4.77 11.48
C THR A 90 -29.18 4.71 10.27
N ARG A 91 -29.05 5.65 9.34
CA ARG A 91 -29.87 5.73 8.15
C ARG A 91 -29.58 4.58 7.19
N ALA A 92 -28.29 4.28 6.97
CA ALA A 92 -27.86 3.19 6.13
C ALA A 92 -28.37 1.83 6.65
N ARG A 93 -28.28 1.58 7.97
CA ARG A 93 -28.77 0.34 8.57
C ARG A 93 -30.28 0.15 8.40
N ASN A 94 -31.06 1.23 8.44
CA ASN A 94 -32.53 1.18 8.31
C ASN A 94 -33.02 0.92 6.87
N ILE A 95 -32.15 1.02 5.84
CA ILE A 95 -32.53 0.72 4.44
C ILE A 95 -32.62 -0.80 4.20
N GLU A 96 -32.09 -1.62 5.09
CA GLU A 96 -32.10 -3.08 5.00
C GLU A 96 -31.48 -3.63 3.69
N ALA A 97 -30.48 -2.91 3.16
CA ALA A 97 -29.68 -3.38 2.03
C ALA A 97 -28.64 -4.43 2.48
N LEU A 98 -28.14 -5.21 1.52
CA LEU A 98 -27.00 -6.12 1.71
C LEU A 98 -25.71 -5.54 1.16
N THR A 99 -25.81 -4.60 0.18
CA THR A 99 -24.67 -4.01 -0.52
C THR A 99 -24.84 -2.52 -0.71
N VAL A 100 -23.74 -1.78 -0.91
CA VAL A 100 -23.77 -0.35 -1.25
C VAL A 100 -24.39 -0.12 -2.64
N PRO A 101 -24.03 -0.87 -3.70
CA PRO A 101 -24.70 -0.75 -5.00
C PRO A 101 -26.21 -1.02 -4.95
N GLU A 102 -26.69 -1.86 -4.03
CA GLU A 102 -28.15 -2.06 -3.83
C GLU A 102 -28.85 -0.77 -3.38
N ILE A 103 -28.22 0.02 -2.48
CA ILE A 103 -28.77 1.33 -2.07
C ILE A 103 -28.87 2.26 -3.28
N ILE A 104 -27.78 2.35 -4.07
CA ILE A 104 -27.74 3.17 -5.29
C ILE A 104 -28.80 2.68 -6.28
N GLY A 105 -28.94 1.38 -6.45
CA GLY A 105 -29.92 0.76 -7.33
C GLY A 105 -31.37 1.00 -6.92
N LYS A 106 -31.69 0.90 -5.63
CA LYS A 106 -33.04 1.23 -5.10
C LYS A 106 -33.45 2.66 -5.40
N ARG A 107 -32.48 3.59 -5.48
CA ARG A 107 -32.76 5.02 -5.71
C ARG A 107 -32.68 5.42 -7.18
N PHE A 108 -31.66 4.93 -7.93
CA PHE A 108 -31.33 5.42 -9.27
C PHE A 108 -31.49 4.36 -10.38
N GLY A 109 -31.92 3.14 -10.03
CA GLY A 109 -32.20 2.07 -10.98
C GLY A 109 -31.01 1.17 -11.32
N SER A 110 -31.29 0.16 -12.17
CA SER A 110 -30.36 -0.97 -12.39
C SER A 110 -29.04 -0.57 -13.06
N LEU A 111 -29.04 0.39 -14.00
CA LEU A 111 -27.81 0.82 -14.67
C LEU A 111 -26.84 1.50 -13.70
N ALA A 112 -27.32 2.39 -12.82
CA ALA A 112 -26.50 3.00 -11.79
C ALA A 112 -25.94 1.95 -10.82
N ARG A 113 -26.76 0.93 -10.47
CA ARG A 113 -26.34 -0.23 -9.66
C ARG A 113 -25.20 -1.01 -10.32
N MET A 114 -25.32 -1.35 -11.61
CA MET A 114 -24.29 -2.08 -12.34
C MET A 114 -22.98 -1.29 -12.45
N LEU A 115 -23.05 0.00 -12.77
CA LEU A 115 -21.86 0.86 -12.82
C LEU A 115 -21.16 0.97 -11.46
N ALA A 116 -21.92 1.07 -10.37
CA ALA A 116 -21.37 1.07 -9.03
C ALA A 116 -20.70 -0.28 -8.68
N VAL A 117 -21.26 -1.42 -9.13
CA VAL A 117 -20.61 -2.74 -8.96
C VAL A 117 -19.27 -2.79 -9.71
N VAL A 118 -19.24 -2.30 -10.96
CA VAL A 118 -17.99 -2.30 -11.76
C VAL A 118 -16.93 -1.42 -11.10
N ALA A 119 -17.27 -0.20 -10.70
CA ALA A 119 -16.34 0.71 -10.02
C ALA A 119 -15.80 0.10 -8.70
N LEU A 120 -16.67 -0.56 -7.92
CA LEU A 120 -16.29 -1.27 -6.71
C LEU A 120 -15.29 -2.40 -6.99
N ILE A 121 -15.58 -3.26 -7.99
CA ILE A 121 -14.71 -4.37 -8.34
C ILE A 121 -13.35 -3.86 -8.78
N LEU A 122 -13.29 -2.84 -9.68
CA LEU A 122 -12.02 -2.28 -10.16
C LEU A 122 -11.15 -1.79 -9.00
N ALA A 123 -11.68 -0.98 -8.09
CA ALA A 123 -10.93 -0.47 -6.95
C ALA A 123 -10.48 -1.59 -6.00
N TYR A 124 -11.38 -2.53 -5.68
CA TYR A 124 -11.10 -3.57 -4.71
C TYR A 124 -10.09 -4.61 -5.22
N MET A 125 -10.06 -4.88 -6.52
CA MET A 125 -9.05 -5.77 -7.10
C MET A 125 -7.64 -5.17 -6.99
N VAL A 126 -7.48 -3.86 -7.11
CA VAL A 126 -6.20 -3.17 -6.85
C VAL A 126 -5.81 -3.33 -5.37
N ILE A 127 -6.78 -3.14 -4.45
CA ILE A 127 -6.53 -3.29 -3.00
C ILE A 127 -6.06 -4.70 -2.67
N VAL A 128 -6.75 -5.72 -3.17
CA VAL A 128 -6.36 -7.13 -2.94
C VAL A 128 -5.00 -7.43 -3.56
N GLY A 129 -4.72 -6.88 -4.75
CA GLY A 129 -3.43 -7.07 -5.43
C GLY A 129 -2.25 -6.60 -4.58
N TYR A 130 -2.31 -5.40 -3.99
CA TYR A 130 -1.22 -4.95 -3.13
C TYR A 130 -1.19 -5.66 -1.76
N GLN A 131 -2.32 -6.21 -1.26
CA GLN A 131 -2.31 -7.07 -0.08
C GLN A 131 -1.52 -8.37 -0.34
N PHE A 132 -1.69 -8.97 -1.53
CA PHE A 132 -0.91 -10.15 -1.90
C PHE A 132 0.58 -9.85 -1.96
N ASN A 133 0.95 -8.72 -2.55
CA ASN A 133 2.35 -8.28 -2.60
C ASN A 133 2.92 -8.07 -1.19
N ALA A 134 2.18 -7.46 -0.29
CA ALA A 134 2.61 -7.26 1.09
C ALA A 134 2.74 -8.57 1.86
N GLY A 135 1.82 -9.51 1.67
CA GLY A 135 1.95 -10.86 2.23
C GLY A 135 3.22 -11.56 1.75
N GLY A 136 3.54 -11.41 0.46
CA GLY A 136 4.80 -11.89 -0.12
C GLY A 136 6.03 -11.24 0.51
N MET A 137 6.01 -9.92 0.69
CA MET A 137 7.11 -9.19 1.32
C MET A 137 7.36 -9.62 2.78
N VAL A 138 6.29 -9.80 3.55
CA VAL A 138 6.41 -10.29 4.93
C VAL A 138 7.06 -11.67 4.97
N LEU A 139 6.63 -12.59 4.10
CA LEU A 139 7.21 -13.92 4.00
C LEU A 139 8.68 -13.88 3.55
N GLU A 140 9.04 -12.99 2.62
CA GLU A 140 10.44 -12.78 2.21
C GLU A 140 11.31 -12.34 3.39
N VAL A 141 10.87 -11.33 4.15
CA VAL A 141 11.60 -10.83 5.33
C VAL A 141 11.74 -11.92 6.40
N ILE A 142 10.69 -12.68 6.67
CA ILE A 142 10.66 -13.72 7.70
C ILE A 142 11.55 -14.90 7.34
N THR A 143 11.53 -15.34 6.08
CA THR A 143 12.39 -16.46 5.62
C THR A 143 13.87 -16.07 5.59
N GLY A 144 14.15 -14.76 5.50
CA GLY A 144 15.51 -14.22 5.49
C GLY A 144 16.23 -14.44 4.17
N LYS A 145 17.54 -14.15 4.18
CA LYS A 145 18.40 -14.23 3.01
C LYS A 145 19.25 -15.51 3.05
N LYS A 146 19.71 -15.94 1.87
CA LYS A 146 20.74 -16.97 1.72
C LYS A 146 22.08 -16.39 2.19
N ASP A 147 23.06 -17.23 2.38
CA ASP A 147 24.43 -16.76 2.61
C ASP A 147 24.91 -15.95 1.40
N PRO A 148 25.64 -14.84 1.62
CA PRO A 148 26.12 -14.02 0.51
C PRO A 148 27.12 -14.79 -0.35
N VAL A 149 26.94 -14.75 -1.67
CA VAL A 149 27.84 -15.36 -2.65
C VAL A 149 28.74 -14.28 -3.21
N THR A 150 30.04 -14.36 -2.93
CA THR A 150 31.04 -13.46 -3.53
C THR A 150 31.08 -13.69 -5.03
N LEU A 151 31.17 -12.61 -5.78
CA LEU A 151 31.18 -12.63 -7.24
C LEU A 151 32.58 -12.35 -7.76
N ASP A 152 32.96 -13.06 -8.84
CA ASP A 152 34.22 -12.89 -9.56
C ASP A 152 33.97 -12.24 -10.93
N THR A 153 35.02 -11.76 -11.58
CA THR A 153 34.97 -11.28 -12.95
C THR A 153 34.43 -12.38 -13.86
N GLY A 154 33.48 -12.04 -14.72
CA GLY A 154 32.76 -13.00 -15.56
C GLY A 154 31.47 -13.54 -14.94
N SER A 155 31.19 -13.29 -13.65
CA SER A 155 29.94 -13.68 -13.01
C SER A 155 28.73 -13.08 -13.73
N MET A 156 27.71 -13.91 -13.97
CA MET A 156 26.49 -13.53 -14.66
C MET A 156 25.41 -13.10 -13.68
N LEU A 157 24.72 -12.01 -14.00
CA LEU A 157 23.63 -11.45 -13.21
C LEU A 157 22.39 -11.29 -14.08
N THR A 158 21.24 -11.60 -13.54
CA THR A 158 19.94 -11.36 -14.21
C THR A 158 19.46 -9.94 -13.95
N THR A 159 18.64 -9.40 -14.86
CA THR A 159 17.93 -8.11 -14.68
C THR A 159 17.22 -8.07 -13.31
N ARG A 160 16.62 -9.18 -12.90
CA ARG A 160 15.94 -9.29 -11.61
C ARG A 160 16.88 -9.10 -10.43
N GLN A 161 18.04 -9.76 -10.42
CA GLN A 161 19.02 -9.67 -9.32
C GLN A 161 19.52 -8.23 -9.14
N VAL A 162 19.73 -7.54 -10.26
CA VAL A 162 20.16 -6.14 -10.27
C VAL A 162 19.03 -5.22 -9.80
N ARG A 163 17.83 -5.29 -10.40
CA ARG A 163 16.67 -4.44 -10.05
C ARG A 163 16.20 -4.62 -8.61
N LYS A 164 16.22 -5.87 -8.09
CA LYS A 164 15.82 -6.15 -6.70
C LYS A 164 16.93 -5.83 -5.68
N GLY A 165 18.08 -5.29 -6.13
CA GLY A 165 19.20 -4.89 -5.27
C GLY A 165 19.83 -6.06 -4.52
N TYR A 166 19.82 -7.25 -5.11
CA TYR A 166 20.53 -8.40 -4.56
C TYR A 166 22.03 -8.32 -4.81
N PHE A 167 22.44 -7.54 -5.81
CA PHE A 167 23.83 -7.24 -6.11
C PHE A 167 24.33 -6.10 -5.22
N ARG A 168 25.40 -6.35 -4.47
CA ARG A 168 25.88 -5.46 -3.42
C ARG A 168 27.39 -5.29 -3.44
N TYR A 169 27.85 -4.12 -2.96
CA TYR A 169 29.24 -3.82 -2.71
C TYR A 169 29.44 -3.54 -1.22
N ALA A 170 30.51 -4.12 -0.65
CA ALA A 170 30.97 -3.86 0.72
C ALA A 170 32.41 -3.32 0.67
N PRO A 171 32.65 -2.08 1.12
CA PRO A 171 34.00 -1.56 1.30
C PRO A 171 34.70 -2.30 2.46
N PRO A 172 36.05 -2.27 2.53
CA PRO A 172 36.76 -2.67 3.74
C PRO A 172 36.42 -1.79 4.93
N ALA A 173 36.70 -2.28 6.13
CA ALA A 173 36.49 -1.49 7.34
C ALA A 173 37.33 -0.19 7.28
N ASP A 174 36.68 0.92 7.66
CA ASP A 174 37.27 2.28 7.76
C ASP A 174 37.95 2.81 6.49
N TRP A 175 37.75 2.12 5.35
CA TRP A 175 38.30 2.57 4.07
C TRP A 175 37.45 3.70 3.46
N THR A 176 38.17 4.70 2.90
CA THR A 176 37.60 5.79 2.09
C THR A 176 38.28 5.80 0.73
N GLY A 177 37.57 6.21 -0.33
CA GLY A 177 38.09 6.24 -1.69
C GLY A 177 37.03 5.93 -2.74
N VAL A 178 37.46 5.68 -3.95
CA VAL A 178 36.60 5.42 -5.10
C VAL A 178 36.69 3.94 -5.52
N ALA A 179 35.54 3.29 -5.65
CA ALA A 179 35.45 1.93 -6.14
C ALA A 179 34.69 1.89 -7.46
N HIS A 180 35.28 1.27 -8.48
CA HIS A 180 34.65 1.09 -9.80
C HIS A 180 34.31 -0.38 -10.03
N ILE A 181 33.07 -0.64 -10.43
CA ILE A 181 32.56 -1.97 -10.76
C ILE A 181 32.17 -1.96 -12.24
N GLY A 182 32.90 -2.70 -13.06
CA GLY A 182 32.65 -2.81 -14.49
C GLY A 182 31.63 -3.88 -14.81
N PHE A 183 30.74 -3.63 -15.76
CA PHE A 183 29.77 -4.62 -16.22
C PHE A 183 29.42 -4.45 -17.70
N ASP A 184 29.10 -5.57 -18.35
CA ASP A 184 28.55 -5.66 -19.68
C ASP A 184 27.09 -6.11 -19.61
N ALA A 185 26.31 -5.79 -20.63
CA ALA A 185 24.94 -6.29 -20.78
C ALA A 185 24.72 -6.91 -22.15
N LYS A 186 23.83 -7.89 -22.22
CA LYS A 186 23.25 -8.40 -23.45
C LYS A 186 21.76 -8.65 -23.29
N ASP A 187 21.00 -8.59 -24.40
CA ASP A 187 19.63 -9.10 -24.41
C ASP A 187 19.66 -10.61 -24.18
N LYS A 188 18.74 -11.12 -23.39
CA LYS A 188 18.64 -12.56 -23.07
C LYS A 188 18.53 -13.45 -24.30
N ASN A 189 17.97 -12.94 -25.38
CA ASN A 189 17.70 -13.66 -26.63
C ASN A 189 18.80 -13.48 -27.68
N THR A 190 19.87 -12.75 -27.39
CA THR A 190 20.99 -12.51 -28.30
C THR A 190 22.30 -13.02 -27.68
N ASP A 191 23.25 -13.39 -28.54
CA ASP A 191 24.60 -13.77 -28.08
C ASP A 191 25.60 -12.61 -28.10
N GLN A 192 25.16 -11.42 -28.53
CA GLN A 192 26.03 -10.25 -28.64
C GLN A 192 25.98 -9.42 -27.35
N TRP A 193 27.15 -9.19 -26.78
CA TRP A 193 27.35 -8.27 -25.67
C TRP A 193 27.40 -6.82 -26.17
N ALA A 194 27.02 -5.88 -25.31
CA ALA A 194 27.18 -4.46 -25.60
C ALA A 194 28.66 -4.14 -25.88
N ASN A 195 28.91 -3.30 -26.88
CA ASN A 195 30.27 -2.95 -27.28
C ASN A 195 30.98 -1.97 -26.34
N ASP A 196 30.26 -1.44 -25.35
CA ASP A 196 30.76 -0.43 -24.40
C ASP A 196 30.42 -0.85 -22.97
N PRO A 197 31.38 -1.47 -22.25
CA PRO A 197 31.18 -1.83 -20.84
C PRO A 197 30.95 -0.59 -20.00
N LYS A 198 29.92 -0.61 -19.16
CA LYS A 198 29.56 0.47 -18.24
C LYS A 198 30.23 0.27 -16.89
N ARG A 199 30.35 1.37 -16.13
CA ARG A 199 30.89 1.34 -14.76
C ARG A 199 29.84 1.84 -13.79
N PHE A 200 29.78 1.20 -12.64
CA PHE A 200 29.14 1.72 -11.45
C PHE A 200 30.21 2.18 -10.49
N THR A 201 30.12 3.42 -10.03
CA THR A 201 31.12 4.04 -9.17
C THR A 201 30.54 4.29 -7.78
N VAL A 202 31.31 3.91 -6.77
CA VAL A 202 30.99 4.13 -5.36
C VAL A 202 32.03 5.05 -4.75
N LEU A 203 31.61 6.21 -4.26
CA LEU A 203 32.42 7.10 -3.43
C LEU A 203 32.21 6.71 -1.98
N VAL A 204 33.24 6.19 -1.34
CA VAL A 204 33.21 5.85 0.09
C VAL A 204 33.89 6.98 0.86
N VAL A 205 33.13 7.66 1.70
CA VAL A 205 33.57 8.89 2.40
C VAL A 205 33.43 8.76 3.91
N PRO A 206 34.16 9.56 4.70
CA PRO A 206 33.96 9.62 6.14
C PRO A 206 32.53 9.99 6.51
N SER A 207 32.07 9.50 7.66
CA SER A 207 30.69 9.78 8.13
C SER A 207 30.40 11.28 8.30
N THR A 208 31.41 12.07 8.62
CA THR A 208 31.32 13.53 8.80
C THR A 208 31.15 14.30 7.50
N GLN A 209 31.53 13.72 6.35
CA GLN A 209 31.56 14.41 5.06
C GLN A 209 30.43 13.97 4.12
N ILE A 210 29.70 12.92 4.43
CA ILE A 210 28.69 12.35 3.52
C ILE A 210 27.58 13.34 3.13
N ILE A 211 27.20 14.25 4.02
CA ILE A 211 26.14 15.25 3.77
C ILE A 211 26.58 16.21 2.66
N GLY A 212 27.77 16.80 2.82
CA GLY A 212 28.29 17.73 1.81
C GLY A 212 28.52 17.04 0.46
N VAL A 213 29.00 15.80 0.47
CA VAL A 213 29.19 15.01 -0.77
C VAL A 213 27.87 14.71 -1.46
N ASN A 214 26.81 14.36 -0.73
CA ASN A 214 25.49 14.11 -1.30
C ASN A 214 24.86 15.38 -1.89
N GLU A 215 25.04 16.54 -1.25
CA GLU A 215 24.60 17.83 -1.81
C GLU A 215 25.34 18.17 -3.11
N THR A 216 26.67 17.99 -3.10
CA THR A 216 27.50 18.18 -4.29
C THR A 216 27.12 17.21 -5.41
N LEU A 217 26.82 15.95 -5.09
CA LEU A 217 26.36 14.94 -6.05
C LEU A 217 24.99 15.32 -6.65
N LYS A 218 24.08 15.84 -5.83
CA LYS A 218 22.78 16.36 -6.29
C LYS A 218 22.95 17.53 -7.26
N GLN A 219 23.87 18.43 -6.97
CA GLN A 219 24.21 19.54 -7.85
C GLN A 219 24.83 19.07 -9.16
N ALA A 220 25.79 18.12 -9.11
CA ALA A 220 26.41 17.51 -10.28
C ALA A 220 25.38 16.82 -11.21
N ARG A 221 24.43 16.10 -10.64
CA ARG A 221 23.32 15.50 -11.41
C ARG A 221 22.39 16.56 -12.02
N GLY A 222 22.11 17.65 -11.30
CA GLY A 222 21.31 18.76 -11.80
C GLY A 222 21.96 19.48 -12.97
N THR A 223 23.27 19.67 -12.95
CA THR A 223 24.07 20.30 -14.03
C THR A 223 24.54 19.31 -15.09
N ARG A 224 24.35 18.00 -14.88
CA ARG A 224 24.89 16.91 -15.70
C ARG A 224 26.40 17.02 -15.93
N SER A 225 27.13 17.49 -14.91
CA SER A 225 28.59 17.72 -14.94
C SER A 225 29.23 17.20 -13.66
N VAL A 226 30.42 16.60 -13.80
CA VAL A 226 31.23 16.18 -12.64
C VAL A 226 32.01 17.34 -12.01
N SER A 227 32.01 18.52 -12.62
CA SER A 227 32.78 19.70 -12.15
C SER A 227 32.55 20.02 -10.66
N PRO A 228 31.31 20.04 -10.12
CA PRO A 228 31.09 20.28 -8.70
C PRO A 228 31.76 19.26 -7.78
N LEU A 229 31.84 18.00 -8.22
CA LEU A 229 32.51 16.95 -7.46
C LEU A 229 34.03 17.06 -7.53
N ILE A 230 34.59 17.48 -8.67
CA ILE A 230 36.03 17.74 -8.84
C ILE A 230 36.47 18.89 -7.93
N GLU A 231 35.69 19.98 -7.90
CA GLU A 231 35.95 21.12 -7.01
C GLU A 231 35.92 20.74 -5.52
N ALA A 232 35.00 19.85 -5.16
CA ALA A 232 34.86 19.36 -3.79
C ALA A 232 35.91 18.29 -3.42
N ALA A 233 36.50 17.61 -4.39
CA ALA A 233 37.42 16.46 -4.15
C ALA A 233 38.58 16.80 -3.22
N GLY A 234 39.16 18.01 -3.34
CA GLY A 234 40.24 18.47 -2.47
C GLY A 234 39.88 18.61 -0.99
N SER A 235 38.58 18.61 -0.66
CA SER A 235 38.05 18.66 0.71
C SER A 235 37.48 17.34 1.21
N ILE A 236 37.49 16.29 0.38
CA ILE A 236 36.95 14.96 0.72
C ILE A 236 38.12 14.03 1.02
N ASP A 237 38.22 13.56 2.26
CA ASP A 237 39.30 12.69 2.70
C ASP A 237 39.28 11.35 1.94
N GLY A 238 40.43 11.00 1.37
CA GLY A 238 40.63 9.72 0.68
C GLY A 238 40.18 9.68 -0.79
N ILE A 239 39.79 10.82 -1.39
CA ILE A 239 39.38 10.90 -2.80
C ILE A 239 40.27 11.88 -3.56
N ALA A 240 40.93 11.42 -4.61
CA ALA A 240 41.73 12.26 -5.50
C ALA A 240 40.87 12.83 -6.64
N ALA A 241 41.13 14.08 -7.05
CA ALA A 241 40.39 14.73 -8.15
C ALA A 241 40.43 13.92 -9.45
N GLY A 242 41.58 13.31 -9.78
CA GLY A 242 41.71 12.46 -10.96
C GLY A 242 40.89 11.17 -10.94
N GLU A 243 40.47 10.69 -9.78
CA GLU A 243 39.54 9.55 -9.66
C GLU A 243 38.11 9.97 -10.00
N ILE A 244 37.73 11.21 -9.67
CA ILE A 244 36.41 11.78 -10.00
C ILE A 244 36.32 12.10 -11.50
N GLU A 245 37.40 12.59 -12.11
CA GLU A 245 37.46 12.85 -13.57
C GLU A 245 37.21 11.59 -14.41
N SER A 246 37.50 10.42 -13.85
CA SER A 246 37.25 9.12 -14.52
C SER A 246 35.79 8.65 -14.48
N ILE A 247 34.86 9.43 -13.85
CA ILE A 247 33.45 9.09 -13.75
C ILE A 247 32.75 9.48 -15.06
N ASP A 248 32.33 8.48 -15.77
CA ASP A 248 31.68 8.58 -17.08
C ASP A 248 30.15 8.66 -17.02
N ASN A 249 29.55 8.27 -15.88
CA ASN A 249 28.08 8.28 -15.72
C ASN A 249 27.65 8.61 -14.29
N LEU A 250 27.03 9.79 -14.13
CA LEU A 250 26.51 10.27 -12.84
C LEU A 250 25.30 9.47 -12.33
N ASP A 251 24.55 8.79 -13.22
CA ASP A 251 23.40 7.96 -12.83
C ASP A 251 23.85 6.64 -12.18
N ASN A 252 25.07 6.20 -12.51
CA ASN A 252 25.73 5.02 -11.95
C ASN A 252 26.73 5.37 -10.82
N LEU A 253 26.60 6.54 -10.21
CA LEU A 253 27.44 7.03 -9.13
C LEU A 253 26.63 7.10 -7.83
N VAL A 254 27.18 6.58 -6.75
CA VAL A 254 26.60 6.68 -5.41
C VAL A 254 27.69 7.04 -4.39
N ALA A 255 27.37 7.90 -3.43
CA ALA A 255 28.22 8.17 -2.27
C ALA A 255 27.68 7.43 -1.04
N ILE A 256 28.57 6.81 -0.29
CA ILE A 256 28.25 6.08 0.94
C ILE A 256 29.26 6.41 2.04
N LYS A 257 28.84 6.26 3.30
CA LYS A 257 29.74 6.32 4.45
C LYS A 257 30.69 5.10 4.46
N SER A 258 31.88 5.26 5.02
CA SER A 258 32.72 4.13 5.38
C SER A 258 31.95 3.11 6.22
N ASN A 259 32.27 1.83 6.07
CA ASN A 259 31.57 0.72 6.73
C ASN A 259 30.10 0.49 6.29
N THR A 260 29.63 1.14 5.23
CA THR A 260 28.28 0.95 4.71
C THR A 260 28.27 0.07 3.48
N ILE A 261 27.43 -0.97 3.49
CA ILE A 261 27.18 -1.80 2.33
C ILE A 261 26.16 -1.12 1.43
N THR A 262 26.43 -1.01 0.14
CA THR A 262 25.51 -0.41 -0.83
C THR A 262 25.06 -1.40 -1.89
N ARG A 263 23.92 -1.08 -2.51
CA ARG A 263 23.48 -1.74 -3.75
C ARG A 263 24.28 -1.26 -4.91
N VAL A 264 24.51 -2.16 -5.85
CA VAL A 264 24.99 -1.82 -7.18
C VAL A 264 23.76 -1.75 -8.11
N THR A 265 23.40 -0.55 -8.53
CA THR A 265 22.36 -0.31 -9.53
C THR A 265 23.00 -0.06 -10.88
N ILE A 266 22.39 -0.58 -11.94
CA ILE A 266 22.91 -0.46 -13.29
C ILE A 266 21.87 0.27 -14.12
N THR A 267 22.21 1.46 -14.60
CA THR A 267 21.38 2.29 -15.48
C THR A 267 22.06 2.54 -16.82
N GLY A 268 21.30 2.92 -17.84
CA GLY A 268 21.86 3.34 -19.12
C GLY A 268 21.99 2.27 -20.22
N TYR A 269 21.39 1.09 -20.01
CA TYR A 269 21.27 0.07 -21.06
C TYR A 269 19.85 0.02 -21.69
N GLY A 270 19.02 1.04 -21.49
CA GLY A 270 17.59 1.02 -21.87
C GLY A 270 17.28 1.38 -23.33
N GLU A 271 18.11 2.15 -24.01
CA GLU A 271 17.78 2.73 -25.32
C GLU A 271 18.07 1.84 -26.53
N GLY A 272 18.63 0.66 -26.36
CA GLY A 272 18.92 -0.27 -27.48
C GLY A 272 18.34 -1.67 -27.32
N PHE A 273 17.90 -2.05 -26.13
CA PHE A 273 17.56 -3.44 -25.80
C PHE A 273 16.06 -3.72 -25.66
N GLY A 274 15.18 -2.75 -25.89
CA GLY A 274 13.74 -2.93 -25.79
C GLY A 274 13.24 -3.32 -24.40
N LYS A 275 12.01 -3.84 -24.31
CA LYS A 275 11.40 -4.32 -23.05
C LYS A 275 11.88 -5.71 -22.61
N ASN A 276 12.90 -6.27 -23.27
CA ASN A 276 13.36 -7.63 -23.04
C ASN A 276 14.22 -7.76 -21.77
N GLU A 277 14.20 -8.93 -21.15
CA GLU A 277 15.07 -9.26 -20.03
C GLU A 277 16.54 -9.24 -20.48
N GLN A 278 17.35 -8.49 -19.75
CA GLN A 278 18.79 -8.39 -19.98
C GLN A 278 19.55 -9.35 -19.06
N VAL A 279 20.72 -9.76 -19.51
CA VAL A 279 21.70 -10.48 -18.70
C VAL A 279 22.92 -9.60 -18.58
N PHE A 280 23.43 -9.44 -17.38
CA PHE A 280 24.63 -8.67 -17.09
C PHE A 280 25.79 -9.61 -16.76
N ARG A 281 26.99 -9.19 -17.14
CA ARG A 281 28.25 -9.87 -16.80
C ARG A 281 29.15 -8.88 -16.09
N LEU A 282 29.74 -9.30 -14.99
CA LEU A 282 30.76 -8.53 -14.30
C LEU A 282 32.03 -8.47 -15.19
N ALA A 283 32.34 -7.29 -15.72
CA ALA A 283 33.49 -7.05 -16.58
C ALA A 283 34.73 -6.62 -15.78
N GLY A 284 34.54 -6.05 -14.59
CA GLY A 284 35.64 -5.64 -13.71
C GLY A 284 35.23 -5.58 -12.25
N LEU A 285 36.11 -6.08 -11.39
CA LEU A 285 35.96 -6.00 -9.93
C LEU A 285 36.55 -4.68 -9.41
N PRO A 286 36.03 -4.14 -8.29
CA PRO A 286 36.64 -3.01 -7.63
C PRO A 286 38.02 -3.41 -7.10
N LYS A 287 38.99 -2.48 -7.18
CA LYS A 287 40.34 -2.72 -6.63
C LYS A 287 40.31 -2.98 -5.11
N THR A 288 39.31 -2.40 -4.44
CA THR A 288 39.15 -2.45 -2.99
C THR A 288 37.70 -2.77 -2.64
N GLY A 289 37.52 -3.62 -1.63
CA GLY A 289 36.19 -4.11 -1.24
C GLY A 289 35.77 -5.39 -1.96
N LYS A 290 34.53 -5.81 -1.71
CA LYS A 290 33.97 -7.05 -2.28
C LYS A 290 32.59 -6.79 -2.88
N VAL A 291 32.33 -7.40 -4.01
CA VAL A 291 30.98 -7.49 -4.61
C VAL A 291 30.41 -8.88 -4.34
N TYR A 292 29.14 -8.93 -4.03
CA TYR A 292 28.49 -10.19 -3.72
C TYR A 292 26.98 -10.15 -4.06
N LEU A 293 26.41 -11.34 -4.23
CA LEU A 293 24.99 -11.55 -4.42
C LEU A 293 24.36 -12.01 -3.11
N HIS A 294 23.33 -11.33 -2.64
CA HIS A 294 22.64 -11.60 -1.39
C HIS A 294 21.13 -11.76 -1.63
N GLU A 295 20.75 -12.93 -2.10
CA GLU A 295 19.37 -13.25 -2.46
C GLU A 295 18.51 -13.65 -1.25
N PRO A 296 17.19 -13.38 -1.28
CA PRO A 296 16.27 -13.95 -0.31
C PRO A 296 16.17 -15.48 -0.48
N ARG A 297 15.89 -16.18 0.61
CA ARG A 297 15.63 -17.64 0.57
C ARG A 297 14.34 -17.93 -0.17
N LEU A 298 13.32 -17.12 0.05
CA LEU A 298 12.06 -17.16 -0.67
C LEU A 298 11.91 -15.87 -1.47
N THR A 299 11.82 -15.97 -2.79
CA THR A 299 11.68 -14.79 -3.65
C THR A 299 10.29 -14.17 -3.52
N SER A 300 10.19 -12.85 -3.66
CA SER A 300 8.95 -12.08 -3.53
C SER A 300 7.78 -12.69 -4.33
N GLU A 301 8.01 -13.14 -5.58
CA GLU A 301 6.96 -13.76 -6.40
C GLU A 301 6.43 -15.07 -5.82
N LYS A 302 7.34 -15.99 -5.43
CA LYS A 302 6.94 -17.26 -4.80
C LYS A 302 6.23 -17.02 -3.48
N ALA A 303 6.71 -16.06 -2.70
CA ALA A 303 6.11 -15.64 -1.45
C ALA A 303 4.70 -15.06 -1.68
N THR A 304 4.53 -14.22 -2.71
CA THR A 304 3.23 -13.64 -3.08
C THR A 304 2.23 -14.72 -3.53
N ILE A 305 2.68 -15.73 -4.31
CA ILE A 305 1.83 -16.86 -4.70
C ILE A 305 1.36 -17.63 -3.47
N ILE A 306 2.24 -17.92 -2.52
CA ILE A 306 1.90 -18.63 -1.28
C ILE A 306 0.88 -17.83 -0.47
N ALA A 307 1.13 -16.53 -0.27
CA ALA A 307 0.23 -15.64 0.46
C ALA A 307 -1.15 -15.55 -0.24
N ALA A 308 -1.19 -15.30 -1.54
CA ALA A 308 -2.41 -15.21 -2.31
C ALA A 308 -3.23 -16.50 -2.27
N THR A 309 -2.56 -17.67 -2.44
CA THR A 309 -3.23 -18.98 -2.38
C THR A 309 -3.87 -19.22 -1.02
N PHE A 310 -3.16 -18.91 0.06
CA PHE A 310 -3.70 -19.04 1.41
C PHE A 310 -4.91 -18.12 1.63
N ILE A 311 -4.79 -16.85 1.31
CA ILE A 311 -5.83 -15.83 1.49
C ILE A 311 -7.09 -16.25 0.70
N VAL A 312 -6.96 -16.57 -0.58
CA VAL A 312 -8.10 -16.95 -1.42
C VAL A 312 -8.77 -18.22 -0.90
N ALA A 313 -8.01 -19.25 -0.55
CA ALA A 313 -8.55 -20.50 -0.01
C ALA A 313 -9.29 -20.27 1.32
N TYR A 314 -8.73 -19.45 2.20
CA TYR A 314 -9.36 -19.11 3.47
C TYR A 314 -10.66 -18.32 3.26
N THR A 315 -10.65 -17.28 2.43
CA THR A 315 -11.84 -16.46 2.12
C THR A 315 -12.97 -17.25 1.48
N MET A 316 -12.64 -18.21 0.60
CA MET A 316 -13.63 -19.11 -0.01
C MET A 316 -14.40 -19.94 1.02
N LEU A 317 -13.71 -20.42 2.05
CA LEU A 317 -14.31 -21.25 3.10
C LEU A 317 -15.12 -20.41 4.10
N ALA A 318 -14.70 -19.16 4.31
CA ALA A 318 -15.28 -18.24 5.27
C ALA A 318 -16.66 -17.71 4.80
N GLY A 319 -16.97 -16.56 5.11
CA GLY A 319 -18.13 -15.71 4.92
C GLY A 319 -18.08 -14.69 6.01
N LEU A 320 -18.86 -13.62 5.98
CA LEU A 320 -18.71 -12.54 6.94
C LEU A 320 -18.83 -13.01 8.40
N MET A 321 -19.66 -14.00 8.68
CA MET A 321 -19.79 -14.57 10.03
C MET A 321 -18.45 -15.13 10.53
N SER A 322 -17.77 -15.90 9.70
CA SER A 322 -16.48 -16.51 10.06
C SER A 322 -15.38 -15.46 10.18
N LEU A 323 -15.34 -14.50 9.24
CA LEU A 323 -14.37 -13.42 9.26
C LEU A 323 -14.54 -12.54 10.50
N ALA A 324 -15.77 -12.15 10.85
CA ALA A 324 -16.02 -11.30 12.02
C ALA A 324 -15.54 -11.92 13.34
N PHE A 325 -15.62 -13.25 13.48
CA PHE A 325 -15.08 -13.94 14.66
C PHE A 325 -13.54 -14.06 14.63
N ALA A 326 -12.94 -14.30 13.46
CA ALA A 326 -11.49 -14.25 13.33
C ALA A 326 -10.94 -12.84 13.59
N ASP A 327 -11.67 -11.82 13.16
CA ASP A 327 -11.33 -10.41 13.35
C ASP A 327 -11.35 -9.98 14.84
N ILE A 328 -12.10 -10.65 15.70
CA ILE A 328 -12.03 -10.41 17.16
C ILE A 328 -10.61 -10.72 17.67
N VAL A 329 -10.07 -11.86 17.24
CA VAL A 329 -8.70 -12.26 17.62
C VAL A 329 -7.70 -11.29 17.00
N THR A 330 -7.77 -11.07 15.69
CA THR A 330 -6.87 -10.19 14.96
C THR A 330 -6.93 -8.75 15.51
N GLY A 331 -8.11 -8.17 15.70
CA GLY A 331 -8.28 -6.81 16.20
C GLY A 331 -7.75 -6.64 17.63
N THR A 332 -7.94 -7.65 18.49
CA THR A 332 -7.40 -7.63 19.86
C THR A 332 -5.87 -7.71 19.86
N VAL A 333 -5.32 -8.58 19.01
CA VAL A 333 -3.86 -8.73 18.85
C VAL A 333 -3.24 -7.46 18.27
N ILE A 334 -3.88 -6.80 17.29
CA ILE A 334 -3.45 -5.51 16.74
C ILE A 334 -3.33 -4.47 17.86
N MET A 335 -4.42 -4.24 18.60
CA MET A 335 -4.45 -3.24 19.66
C MET A 335 -3.40 -3.51 20.74
N GLY A 336 -3.34 -4.74 21.24
CA GLY A 336 -2.40 -5.12 22.30
C GLY A 336 -0.94 -5.00 21.87
N THR A 337 -0.63 -5.46 20.67
CA THR A 337 0.75 -5.45 20.16
C THR A 337 1.27 -4.04 19.95
N LEU A 338 0.52 -3.16 19.28
CA LEU A 338 0.94 -1.78 19.03
C LEU A 338 1.06 -0.98 20.34
N LEU A 339 0.14 -1.14 21.28
CA LEU A 339 0.25 -0.48 22.59
C LEU A 339 1.50 -0.91 23.38
N ILE A 340 1.92 -2.17 23.27
CA ILE A 340 3.14 -2.67 23.94
C ILE A 340 4.39 -2.27 23.16
N ALA A 341 4.35 -2.30 21.83
CA ALA A 341 5.49 -1.98 20.99
C ALA A 341 5.88 -0.50 21.05
N PHE A 342 4.92 0.40 21.16
CA PHE A 342 5.13 1.85 21.19
C PHE A 342 6.19 2.31 22.21
N PRO A 343 6.08 2.06 23.52
CA PRO A 343 7.11 2.49 24.46
C PRO A 343 8.45 1.78 24.24
N ILE A 344 8.46 0.54 23.77
CA ILE A 344 9.68 -0.21 23.55
C ILE A 344 10.46 0.35 22.38
N VAL A 345 9.81 0.69 21.28
CA VAL A 345 10.47 1.30 20.10
C VAL A 345 10.97 2.70 20.44
N LEU A 346 10.19 3.50 21.17
CA LEU A 346 10.62 4.83 21.63
C LEU A 346 11.86 4.78 22.53
N ILE A 347 11.88 3.85 23.51
CA ILE A 347 13.05 3.65 24.39
C ILE A 347 14.27 3.21 23.56
N LYS A 348 14.05 2.32 22.58
CA LYS A 348 15.12 1.84 21.70
C LYS A 348 15.70 2.95 20.82
N ALA A 349 14.86 3.88 20.37
CA ALA A 349 15.26 5.08 19.64
C ALA A 349 16.00 6.12 20.53
N GLY A 350 16.05 5.91 21.83
CA GLY A 350 16.74 6.80 22.78
C GLY A 350 15.96 8.09 23.11
N GLY A 351 14.69 8.16 22.74
CA GLY A 351 13.82 9.32 22.92
C GLY A 351 14.04 10.42 21.87
N LEU A 352 13.24 11.48 21.96
CA LEU A 352 13.21 12.56 20.94
C LEU A 352 14.56 13.27 20.72
N PRO A 353 15.37 13.58 21.74
CA PRO A 353 16.66 14.23 21.53
C PRO A 353 17.65 13.38 20.72
N THR A 354 17.71 12.07 21.02
CA THR A 354 18.58 11.12 20.30
C THR A 354 18.12 10.95 18.84
N MET A 355 16.81 10.89 18.62
CA MET A 355 16.24 10.83 17.28
C MET A 355 16.59 12.07 16.46
N ALA A 356 16.50 13.27 17.06
CA ALA A 356 16.86 14.51 16.39
C ALA A 356 18.33 14.52 15.96
N ALA A 357 19.23 14.07 16.83
CA ALA A 357 20.64 13.91 16.50
C ALA A 357 20.87 12.90 15.37
N ALA A 358 20.20 11.74 15.44
CA ALA A 358 20.29 10.71 14.41
C ALA A 358 19.81 11.19 13.02
N PHE A 359 18.71 11.94 12.95
CA PHE A 359 18.24 12.52 11.70
C PHE A 359 19.18 13.60 11.17
N ALA A 360 19.76 14.42 12.05
CA ALA A 360 20.76 15.40 11.66
C ALA A 360 22.02 14.73 11.07
N GLU A 361 22.47 13.62 11.67
CA GLU A 361 23.59 12.83 11.14
C GLU A 361 23.29 12.17 9.79
N MET A 362 22.05 11.72 9.57
CA MET A 362 21.64 11.13 8.29
C MET A 362 21.67 12.13 7.14
N GLY A 363 21.38 13.41 7.41
CA GLY A 363 21.52 14.53 6.48
C GLY A 363 20.53 14.57 5.32
N ASP A 364 19.88 13.46 5.02
CA ASP A 364 18.84 13.35 3.99
C ASP A 364 17.43 13.59 4.52
N ARG A 365 17.29 13.87 5.82
CA ARG A 365 16.00 13.95 6.54
C ARG A 365 15.89 15.16 7.45
N PRO A 366 16.08 16.40 6.94
CA PRO A 366 16.14 17.60 7.76
C PRO A 366 14.83 17.93 8.48
N ASP A 367 13.69 17.54 7.89
CA ASP A 367 12.36 17.90 8.38
C ASP A 367 11.68 16.80 9.21
N HIS A 368 12.37 15.69 9.49
CA HIS A 368 11.78 14.52 10.18
C HIS A 368 11.30 14.79 11.61
N MET A 369 11.77 15.86 12.24
CA MET A 369 11.32 16.33 13.56
C MET A 369 10.26 17.44 13.47
N ARG A 370 9.79 17.80 12.27
CA ARG A 370 8.79 18.85 12.06
C ARG A 370 7.42 18.26 11.76
N MET A 371 6.43 18.63 12.56
CA MET A 371 5.03 18.20 12.34
C MET A 371 4.29 19.14 11.35
N LEU A 372 4.64 20.40 11.31
CA LEU A 372 3.97 21.44 10.53
C LEU A 372 4.94 22.10 9.54
N GLY A 373 4.40 22.58 8.42
CA GLY A 373 5.16 23.33 7.41
C GLY A 373 6.01 22.46 6.48
N VAL A 374 5.86 21.14 6.53
CA VAL A 374 6.51 20.19 5.61
C VAL A 374 5.65 19.99 4.36
N TRP A 375 4.34 19.89 4.54
CA TRP A 375 3.39 19.66 3.46
C TRP A 375 2.75 20.96 2.97
N GLY A 376 2.65 21.12 1.65
CA GLY A 376 1.85 22.14 1.03
C GLY A 376 0.35 21.78 1.03
N PRO A 377 -0.53 22.74 0.67
CA PRO A 377 -1.98 22.47 0.58
C PRO A 377 -2.35 21.33 -0.36
N VAL A 378 -1.58 21.15 -1.45
CA VAL A 378 -1.78 20.09 -2.44
C VAL A 378 -1.49 18.72 -1.83
N ASP A 379 -0.47 18.59 -1.00
CA ASP A 379 -0.13 17.33 -0.32
C ASP A 379 -1.25 16.88 0.62
N TYR A 380 -1.83 17.81 1.41
CA TYR A 380 -2.99 17.49 2.26
C TYR A 380 -4.17 17.00 1.44
N ILE A 381 -4.45 17.62 0.28
CA ILE A 381 -5.52 17.17 -0.62
C ILE A 381 -5.22 15.78 -1.16
N ASN A 382 -4.03 15.57 -1.69
CA ASN A 382 -3.63 14.31 -2.30
C ASN A 382 -3.64 13.13 -1.32
N PHE A 383 -3.28 13.36 -0.04
CA PHE A 383 -3.18 12.28 0.95
C PHE A 383 -4.46 12.08 1.76
N CYS A 384 -5.13 13.16 2.19
CA CYS A 384 -6.28 13.06 3.07
C CYS A 384 -7.61 12.87 2.33
N LEU A 385 -7.78 13.47 1.16
CA LEU A 385 -9.06 13.45 0.44
C LEU A 385 -9.44 12.05 -0.10
N PRO A 386 -8.53 11.23 -0.67
CA PRO A 386 -8.87 9.87 -1.09
C PRO A 386 -9.38 9.00 0.07
N VAL A 387 -8.70 9.10 1.22
CA VAL A 387 -9.03 8.35 2.43
C VAL A 387 -10.39 8.79 2.99
N PHE A 388 -10.62 10.10 3.07
CA PHE A 388 -11.91 10.68 3.46
C PHE A 388 -13.08 10.17 2.60
N LEU A 389 -12.89 10.19 1.28
CA LEU A 389 -13.94 9.74 0.35
C LEU A 389 -14.18 8.23 0.45
N LEU A 390 -13.11 7.44 0.61
CA LEU A 390 -13.24 6.00 0.83
C LEU A 390 -14.06 5.72 2.09
N VAL A 391 -13.70 6.32 3.23
CA VAL A 391 -14.38 6.08 4.52
C VAL A 391 -15.88 6.31 4.42
N LEU A 392 -16.29 7.39 3.74
CA LEU A 392 -17.70 7.72 3.58
C LEU A 392 -18.46 6.73 2.71
N GLY A 393 -17.78 6.08 1.77
CA GLY A 393 -18.42 5.18 0.80
C GLY A 393 -18.08 3.70 0.97
N ASP A 394 -17.10 3.33 1.79
CA ASP A 394 -16.50 2.00 1.85
C ASP A 394 -17.51 0.87 2.08
N ALA A 395 -17.73 0.06 1.06
CA ALA A 395 -18.66 -1.04 1.10
C ALA A 395 -18.33 -2.06 2.22
N ASN A 396 -17.07 -2.19 2.64
CA ASN A 396 -16.69 -3.02 3.76
C ASN A 396 -17.25 -2.47 5.07
N GLN A 397 -17.12 -1.17 5.33
CA GLN A 397 -17.67 -0.54 6.52
C GLN A 397 -19.20 -0.62 6.52
N TYR A 398 -19.83 -0.36 5.37
CA TYR A 398 -21.28 -0.48 5.23
C TYR A 398 -21.76 -1.93 5.44
N GLN A 399 -21.03 -2.94 4.96
CA GLN A 399 -21.37 -4.35 5.19
C GLN A 399 -21.42 -4.69 6.69
N ARG A 400 -20.50 -4.13 7.50
CA ARG A 400 -20.52 -4.27 8.96
C ARG A 400 -21.69 -3.50 9.58
N ILE A 401 -21.96 -2.30 9.09
CA ILE A 401 -23.15 -1.52 9.51
C ILE A 401 -24.44 -2.31 9.26
N PHE A 402 -24.57 -2.95 8.08
CA PHE A 402 -25.72 -3.81 7.75
C PHE A 402 -25.79 -5.06 8.62
N ALA A 403 -24.64 -5.61 9.02
CA ALA A 403 -24.53 -6.79 9.88
C ALA A 403 -24.89 -6.54 11.35
N SER A 404 -25.06 -5.27 11.76
CA SER A 404 -25.46 -4.90 13.12
C SER A 404 -26.87 -5.40 13.48
N ARG A 405 -27.08 -5.81 14.72
CA ARG A 405 -28.39 -6.19 15.25
C ARG A 405 -29.43 -5.07 15.11
N ASN A 406 -29.03 -3.82 15.29
CA ASN A 406 -29.91 -2.66 15.19
C ASN A 406 -29.14 -1.37 14.86
N ALA A 407 -29.89 -0.33 14.48
CA ALA A 407 -29.32 0.95 14.06
C ALA A 407 -28.58 1.70 15.18
N LYS A 408 -29.02 1.58 16.44
CA LYS A 408 -28.32 2.18 17.60
C LYS A 408 -26.96 1.50 17.83
N GLY A 409 -26.91 0.17 17.71
CA GLY A 409 -25.67 -0.61 17.80
C GLY A 409 -24.70 -0.26 16.68
N ALA A 410 -25.18 -0.10 15.44
CA ALA A 410 -24.36 0.34 14.32
C ALA A 410 -23.70 1.70 14.58
N ARG A 411 -24.48 2.70 14.99
CA ARG A 411 -23.96 4.03 15.32
C ARG A 411 -22.95 4.00 16.48
N LYS A 412 -23.27 3.24 17.56
CA LYS A 412 -22.35 3.08 18.70
C LYS A 412 -21.01 2.48 18.26
N ALA A 413 -21.05 1.47 17.39
CA ALA A 413 -19.83 0.84 16.87
C ALA A 413 -18.99 1.84 16.05
N VAL A 414 -19.59 2.60 15.15
CA VAL A 414 -18.88 3.60 14.35
C VAL A 414 -18.29 4.70 15.22
N ILE A 415 -19.02 5.21 16.23
CA ILE A 415 -18.49 6.21 17.18
C ILE A 415 -17.31 5.65 17.95
N THR A 416 -17.40 4.42 18.46
CA THR A 416 -16.27 3.78 19.17
C THR A 416 -15.09 3.61 18.22
N MET A 417 -15.35 3.24 16.96
CA MET A 417 -14.32 3.05 15.94
C MET A 417 -13.53 4.35 15.64
N ILE A 418 -14.16 5.54 15.74
CA ILE A 418 -13.45 6.83 15.56
C ILE A 418 -12.23 6.91 16.48
N PHE A 419 -12.45 6.62 17.78
CA PHE A 419 -11.37 6.71 18.77
C PHE A 419 -10.36 5.58 18.63
N VAL A 420 -10.83 4.35 18.40
CA VAL A 420 -9.95 3.19 18.26
C VAL A 420 -9.07 3.30 17.01
N ALA A 421 -9.65 3.68 15.87
CA ALA A 421 -8.90 3.83 14.62
C ALA A 421 -7.86 4.96 14.74
N LEU A 422 -8.25 6.11 15.30
CA LEU A 422 -7.32 7.22 15.50
C LEU A 422 -6.12 6.79 16.32
N VAL A 423 -6.35 6.19 17.49
CA VAL A 423 -5.26 5.74 18.37
C VAL A 423 -4.36 4.72 17.68
N ILE A 424 -4.94 3.75 16.96
CA ILE A 424 -4.15 2.70 16.30
C ILE A 424 -3.37 3.24 15.11
N GLU A 425 -3.95 4.11 14.29
CA GLU A 425 -3.23 4.74 13.16
C GLU A 425 -2.09 5.61 13.64
N GLU A 426 -2.31 6.41 14.69
CA GLU A 426 -1.26 7.24 15.30
C GLU A 426 -0.14 6.41 15.92
N LEU A 427 -0.45 5.28 16.56
CA LEU A 427 0.56 4.35 17.06
C LEU A 427 1.41 3.78 15.95
N ILE A 428 0.81 3.33 14.83
CA ILE A 428 1.54 2.81 13.66
C ILE A 428 2.51 3.87 13.12
N ILE A 429 2.04 5.10 12.97
CA ILE A 429 2.84 6.21 12.43
C ILE A 429 3.96 6.59 13.40
N ALA A 430 3.65 6.74 14.69
CA ALA A 430 4.65 7.10 15.69
C ALA A 430 5.74 6.03 15.84
N GLU A 431 5.36 4.74 15.86
CA GLU A 431 6.33 3.64 15.88
C GLU A 431 7.20 3.62 14.63
N ALA A 432 6.62 3.88 13.45
CA ALA A 432 7.37 3.98 12.21
C ALA A 432 8.34 5.18 12.22
N TRP A 433 7.91 6.32 12.76
CA TRP A 433 8.75 7.50 12.92
C TRP A 433 9.91 7.24 13.88
N PHE A 434 9.66 6.62 15.04
CA PHE A 434 10.72 6.26 15.98
C PHE A 434 11.71 5.28 15.35
N ALA A 435 11.20 4.23 14.70
CA ALA A 435 12.03 3.22 14.06
C ALA A 435 12.86 3.80 12.89
N SER A 436 12.37 4.83 12.21
CA SER A 436 13.07 5.47 11.07
C SER A 436 14.39 6.13 11.49
N SER A 437 14.52 6.57 12.75
CA SER A 437 15.78 7.09 13.29
C SER A 437 16.86 6.02 13.49
N LEU A 438 16.45 4.75 13.53
CA LEU A 438 17.35 3.59 13.70
C LEU A 438 17.70 2.91 12.38
N ILE A 439 17.09 3.32 11.27
CA ILE A 439 17.22 2.66 9.97
C ILE A 439 17.72 3.67 8.93
N PRO A 440 19.03 3.74 8.68
CA PRO A 440 19.59 4.66 7.68
C PRO A 440 19.32 4.22 6.23
N ASP A 441 19.14 2.91 5.96
CA ASP A 441 18.97 2.38 4.61
C ASP A 441 17.52 2.56 4.11
N PRO A 442 17.27 3.33 3.02
CA PRO A 442 15.93 3.58 2.47
C PRO A 442 15.19 2.32 2.04
N GLU A 443 15.90 1.23 1.73
CA GLU A 443 15.26 -0.03 1.38
C GLU A 443 14.58 -0.70 2.54
N ASN A 444 15.27 -0.69 3.68
CA ASN A 444 14.72 -1.22 4.91
C ASN A 444 13.59 -0.30 5.41
N GLY A 445 13.64 1.00 5.05
CA GLY A 445 12.60 1.98 5.34
C GLY A 445 11.25 1.66 4.71
N ARG A 446 11.20 1.02 3.55
CA ARG A 446 9.93 0.54 2.94
C ARG A 446 9.17 -0.44 3.84
N TYR A 447 9.88 -1.10 4.74
CA TYR A 447 9.35 -2.10 5.67
C TYR A 447 9.68 -1.74 7.11
N VAL A 448 9.74 -0.46 7.40
CA VAL A 448 10.25 0.09 8.66
C VAL A 448 9.77 -0.66 9.90
N LEU A 449 8.47 -0.93 10.02
CA LEU A 449 7.89 -1.65 11.16
C LEU A 449 8.22 -3.13 11.16
N ILE A 450 8.22 -3.78 9.98
CA ILE A 450 8.58 -5.20 9.85
C ILE A 450 10.06 -5.41 10.17
N TYR A 451 10.89 -4.47 9.71
CA TYR A 451 12.32 -4.46 10.03
C TYR A 451 12.56 -4.21 11.52
N ALA A 452 11.88 -3.23 12.10
CA ALA A 452 11.96 -2.90 13.53
C ALA A 452 11.55 -4.09 14.41
N ALA A 453 10.46 -4.76 14.06
CA ALA A 453 9.98 -5.95 14.78
C ALA A 453 11.02 -7.07 14.83
N ARG A 454 11.80 -7.23 13.75
CA ARG A 454 12.82 -8.28 13.68
C ARG A 454 14.13 -7.91 14.37
N HIS A 455 14.54 -6.62 14.32
CA HIS A 455 15.90 -6.21 14.69
C HIS A 455 15.97 -5.41 15.98
N PHE A 456 14.90 -4.72 16.38
CA PHE A 456 14.92 -3.80 17.52
C PHE A 456 14.01 -4.22 18.68
N MET A 457 12.97 -5.03 18.40
CA MET A 457 12.08 -5.51 19.45
C MET A 457 12.62 -6.79 20.12
N PRO A 458 12.32 -7.03 21.41
CA PRO A 458 12.54 -8.32 22.04
C PRO A 458 11.85 -9.44 21.25
N MET A 459 12.47 -10.62 21.18
CA MET A 459 12.03 -11.72 20.32
C MET A 459 10.53 -12.06 20.46
N ALA A 460 10.02 -12.12 21.69
CA ALA A 460 8.60 -12.42 21.93
C ALA A 460 7.66 -11.35 21.34
N LEU A 461 8.00 -10.07 21.51
CA LEU A 461 7.23 -8.96 20.95
C LEU A 461 7.36 -8.91 19.43
N GLY A 462 8.56 -9.11 18.88
CA GLY A 462 8.80 -9.19 17.44
C GLY A 462 7.99 -10.31 16.78
N LEU A 463 7.88 -11.48 17.43
CA LEU A 463 7.02 -12.59 16.99
C LEU A 463 5.55 -12.16 16.99
N LEU A 464 5.07 -11.56 18.09
CA LEU A 464 3.70 -11.09 18.20
C LEU A 464 3.39 -10.01 17.14
N PHE A 465 4.33 -9.09 16.91
CA PHE A 465 4.21 -8.05 15.90
C PHE A 465 4.10 -8.65 14.48
N MET A 466 4.92 -9.64 14.14
CA MET A 466 4.84 -10.32 12.84
C MET A 466 3.53 -11.07 12.65
N ILE A 467 3.02 -11.72 13.70
CA ILE A 467 1.68 -12.34 13.70
C ILE A 467 0.61 -11.27 13.45
N THR A 468 0.72 -10.12 14.10
CA THR A 468 -0.18 -8.98 13.92
C THR A 468 -0.18 -8.50 12.47
N VAL A 469 0.98 -8.29 11.85
CA VAL A 469 1.11 -7.86 10.46
C VAL A 469 0.48 -8.87 9.50
N VAL A 470 0.74 -10.16 9.69
CA VAL A 470 0.12 -11.23 8.87
C VAL A 470 -1.40 -11.25 9.06
N GLY A 471 -1.87 -11.11 10.30
CA GLY A 471 -3.30 -11.04 10.61
C GLY A 471 -4.00 -9.85 9.94
N ILE A 472 -3.37 -8.67 9.97
CA ILE A 472 -3.83 -7.46 9.28
C ILE A 472 -3.99 -7.70 7.77
N ILE A 473 -2.94 -8.24 7.13
CA ILE A 473 -2.94 -8.48 5.67
C ILE A 473 -4.06 -9.44 5.29
N ILE A 474 -4.22 -10.55 6.03
CA ILE A 474 -5.23 -11.57 5.73
C ILE A 474 -6.63 -11.01 5.93
N SER A 475 -6.93 -10.44 7.10
CA SER A 475 -8.27 -9.92 7.42
C SER A 475 -8.73 -8.83 6.44
N THR A 476 -7.82 -7.94 6.03
CA THR A 476 -8.13 -6.92 5.04
C THR A 476 -8.36 -7.56 3.66
N ALA A 477 -7.47 -8.42 3.19
CA ALA A 477 -7.60 -9.07 1.89
C ALA A 477 -8.87 -9.91 1.78
N ASP A 478 -9.21 -10.68 2.82
CA ASP A 478 -10.43 -11.48 2.88
C ASP A 478 -11.69 -10.64 2.69
N SER A 479 -11.75 -9.50 3.38
CA SER A 479 -12.90 -8.61 3.31
C SER A 479 -12.99 -7.92 1.96
N PHE A 480 -11.87 -7.47 1.39
CA PHE A 480 -11.82 -6.88 0.06
C PHE A 480 -12.01 -7.89 -1.08
N LEU A 481 -11.94 -9.19 -0.83
CA LEU A 481 -12.39 -10.26 -1.74
C LEU A 481 -13.86 -10.62 -1.54
N LEU A 482 -14.32 -10.70 -0.30
CA LEU A 482 -15.68 -11.12 0.02
C LEU A 482 -16.72 -10.11 -0.48
N VAL A 483 -16.50 -8.82 -0.26
CA VAL A 483 -17.45 -7.76 -0.63
C VAL A 483 -17.73 -7.72 -2.12
N PRO A 484 -16.75 -7.64 -3.04
CA PRO A 484 -17.04 -7.66 -4.48
C PRO A 484 -17.70 -8.97 -4.93
N ALA A 485 -17.30 -10.12 -4.36
CA ALA A 485 -17.91 -11.41 -4.69
C ALA A 485 -19.39 -11.45 -4.31
N THR A 486 -19.72 -11.05 -3.08
CA THR A 486 -21.13 -10.99 -2.61
C THR A 486 -21.94 -9.93 -3.34
N THR A 487 -21.33 -8.79 -3.64
CA THR A 487 -21.93 -7.71 -4.42
C THR A 487 -22.25 -8.16 -5.85
N PHE A 488 -21.30 -8.80 -6.55
CA PHE A 488 -21.54 -9.34 -7.89
C PHE A 488 -22.68 -10.34 -7.90
N ILE A 489 -22.70 -11.25 -6.96
CA ILE A 489 -23.77 -12.26 -6.88
C ILE A 489 -25.11 -11.62 -6.56
N LYS A 490 -25.18 -10.67 -5.61
CA LYS A 490 -26.43 -10.02 -5.23
C LYS A 490 -26.94 -9.06 -6.32
N ASP A 491 -26.02 -8.23 -6.86
CA ASP A 491 -26.40 -7.07 -7.67
C ASP A 491 -26.40 -7.36 -9.18
N ILE A 492 -25.72 -8.41 -9.63
CA ILE A 492 -25.69 -8.82 -11.04
C ILE A 492 -26.36 -10.19 -11.21
N TYR A 493 -25.83 -11.25 -10.58
CA TYR A 493 -26.32 -12.62 -10.83
C TYR A 493 -27.79 -12.79 -10.39
N GLN A 494 -28.10 -12.47 -9.12
CA GLN A 494 -29.44 -12.62 -8.57
C GLN A 494 -30.41 -11.57 -9.11
N ALA A 495 -29.94 -10.33 -9.35
CA ALA A 495 -30.81 -9.27 -9.83
C ALA A 495 -31.19 -9.41 -11.31
N HIS A 496 -30.30 -9.97 -12.16
CA HIS A 496 -30.49 -9.92 -13.62
C HIS A 496 -30.40 -11.28 -14.31
N ILE A 497 -29.66 -12.28 -13.76
CA ILE A 497 -29.42 -13.56 -14.43
C ILE A 497 -30.35 -14.63 -13.90
N ASN A 498 -30.39 -14.84 -12.58
CA ASN A 498 -31.21 -15.87 -11.95
C ASN A 498 -31.84 -15.39 -10.63
N PRO A 499 -32.96 -14.66 -10.68
CA PRO A 499 -33.61 -14.13 -9.47
C PRO A 499 -34.15 -15.22 -8.51
N LYS A 500 -34.40 -16.42 -9.02
CA LYS A 500 -34.97 -17.54 -8.25
C LYS A 500 -33.90 -18.59 -7.87
N ALA A 501 -32.61 -18.25 -7.91
CA ALA A 501 -31.56 -19.18 -7.55
C ALA A 501 -31.71 -19.65 -6.09
N PRO A 502 -31.59 -20.96 -5.81
CA PRO A 502 -31.66 -21.45 -4.45
C PRO A 502 -30.43 -21.02 -3.63
N GLU A 503 -30.60 -20.83 -2.32
CA GLU A 503 -29.58 -20.33 -1.39
C GLU A 503 -28.25 -21.10 -1.49
N LYS A 504 -28.29 -22.44 -1.58
CA LYS A 504 -27.09 -23.25 -1.76
C LYS A 504 -26.28 -22.87 -3.01
N ARG A 505 -26.97 -22.58 -4.12
CA ARG A 505 -26.34 -22.16 -5.37
C ARG A 505 -25.76 -20.74 -5.25
N ILE A 506 -26.44 -19.84 -4.57
CA ILE A 506 -25.98 -18.48 -4.32
C ILE A 506 -24.68 -18.51 -3.50
N VAL A 507 -24.63 -19.25 -2.40
CA VAL A 507 -23.42 -19.40 -1.57
C VAL A 507 -22.28 -20.06 -2.36
N PHE A 508 -22.57 -21.10 -3.14
CA PHE A 508 -21.57 -21.75 -4.01
C PHE A 508 -20.98 -20.75 -5.03
N MET A 509 -21.86 -20.02 -5.73
CA MET A 509 -21.44 -19.03 -6.72
C MET A 509 -20.66 -17.88 -6.07
N SER A 510 -21.00 -17.45 -4.85
CA SER A 510 -20.23 -16.46 -4.10
C SER A 510 -18.80 -16.94 -3.82
N ARG A 511 -18.63 -18.19 -3.40
CA ARG A 511 -17.31 -18.81 -3.21
C ARG A 511 -16.51 -18.89 -4.52
N PHE A 512 -17.19 -19.27 -5.61
CA PHE A 512 -16.56 -19.31 -6.93
C PHE A 512 -16.11 -17.90 -7.38
N MET A 513 -16.90 -16.86 -7.11
CA MET A 513 -16.51 -15.48 -7.41
C MET A 513 -15.34 -15.00 -6.57
N VAL A 514 -15.21 -15.43 -5.30
CA VAL A 514 -14.01 -15.17 -4.49
C VAL A 514 -12.76 -15.72 -5.17
N LEU A 515 -12.82 -16.96 -5.67
CA LEU A 515 -11.71 -17.57 -6.42
C LEU A 515 -11.37 -16.75 -7.68
N SER A 516 -12.40 -16.43 -8.48
CA SER A 516 -12.22 -15.68 -9.73
C SER A 516 -11.60 -14.32 -9.50
N PHE A 517 -12.07 -13.57 -8.51
CA PHE A 517 -11.52 -12.28 -8.15
C PHE A 517 -10.14 -12.39 -7.51
N GLY A 518 -9.87 -13.45 -6.76
CA GLY A 518 -8.52 -13.75 -6.27
C GLY A 518 -7.51 -13.94 -7.40
N ILE A 519 -7.89 -14.66 -8.46
CA ILE A 519 -7.06 -14.84 -9.65
C ILE A 519 -6.84 -13.50 -10.37
N ILE A 520 -7.88 -12.71 -10.57
CA ILE A 520 -7.78 -11.37 -11.19
C ILE A 520 -6.85 -10.46 -10.36
N ALA A 521 -7.04 -10.42 -9.05
CA ALA A 521 -6.19 -9.63 -8.16
C ALA A 521 -4.73 -10.09 -8.17
N TRP A 522 -4.48 -11.39 -8.33
CA TRP A 522 -3.13 -11.92 -8.48
C TRP A 522 -2.46 -11.40 -9.77
N PHE A 523 -3.15 -11.42 -10.92
CA PHE A 523 -2.62 -10.82 -12.15
C PHE A 523 -2.36 -9.32 -11.99
N ILE A 524 -3.26 -8.59 -11.33
CA ILE A 524 -3.05 -7.17 -11.02
C ILE A 524 -1.83 -6.99 -10.11
N SER A 525 -1.63 -7.89 -9.14
CA SER A 525 -0.46 -7.83 -8.25
C SER A 525 0.87 -7.94 -9.01
N LEU A 526 0.91 -8.71 -10.09
CA LEU A 526 2.09 -8.83 -10.96
C LEU A 526 2.34 -7.55 -11.76
N ALA A 527 1.28 -6.92 -12.28
CA ALA A 527 1.39 -5.69 -13.07
C ALA A 527 1.90 -4.50 -12.23
N PHE A 528 1.50 -4.44 -10.96
CA PHE A 528 1.86 -3.34 -10.05
C PHE A 528 3.16 -3.56 -9.24
N ALA A 529 3.83 -4.70 -9.36
CA ALA A 529 4.89 -5.10 -8.42
C ALA A 529 6.14 -4.22 -8.42
N GLU A 530 6.41 -3.45 -9.49
CA GLU A 530 7.75 -2.86 -9.65
C GLU A 530 7.82 -1.33 -9.67
N SER A 531 6.73 -0.60 -9.91
CA SER A 531 6.81 0.83 -10.25
C SER A 531 6.34 1.82 -9.18
N THR A 532 5.53 1.41 -8.22
CA THR A 532 4.90 2.33 -7.26
C THR A 532 4.88 1.78 -5.83
N THR A 533 4.86 2.66 -4.84
CA THR A 533 4.78 2.29 -3.43
C THR A 533 3.40 1.73 -3.07
N VAL A 534 3.30 0.99 -1.96
CA VAL A 534 2.01 0.52 -1.42
C VAL A 534 1.11 1.71 -1.07
N PHE A 535 1.70 2.80 -0.58
CA PHE A 535 0.99 4.02 -0.25
C PHE A 535 0.28 4.62 -1.48
N GLU A 536 1.00 4.85 -2.57
CA GLU A 536 0.45 5.40 -3.82
C GLU A 536 -0.63 4.51 -4.43
N LYS A 537 -0.42 3.18 -4.44
CA LYS A 537 -1.42 2.21 -4.92
C LYS A 537 -2.70 2.25 -4.11
N SER A 538 -2.59 2.40 -2.78
CA SER A 538 -3.76 2.51 -1.91
C SER A 538 -4.54 3.80 -2.18
N LEU A 539 -3.86 4.95 -2.28
CA LEU A 539 -4.51 6.23 -2.60
C LEU A 539 -5.19 6.20 -3.97
N TYR A 540 -4.57 5.57 -4.98
CA TYR A 540 -5.18 5.39 -6.28
C TYR A 540 -6.49 4.59 -6.20
N ALA A 541 -6.47 3.42 -5.55
CA ALA A 541 -7.67 2.59 -5.38
C ALA A 541 -8.76 3.32 -4.58
N PHE A 542 -8.38 4.07 -3.55
CA PHE A 542 -9.30 4.87 -2.75
C PHE A 542 -9.94 5.99 -3.58
N THR A 543 -9.16 6.60 -4.47
CA THR A 543 -9.66 7.61 -5.41
C THR A 543 -10.66 7.02 -6.40
N VAL A 544 -10.35 5.88 -7.04
CA VAL A 544 -11.29 5.21 -7.99
C VAL A 544 -12.63 4.94 -7.31
N TYR A 545 -12.59 4.37 -6.10
CA TYR A 545 -13.80 4.06 -5.36
C TYR A 545 -14.52 5.31 -4.87
N GLY A 546 -13.78 6.19 -4.18
CA GLY A 546 -14.32 7.35 -3.50
C GLY A 546 -14.96 8.37 -4.44
N SER A 547 -14.31 8.66 -5.58
CA SER A 547 -14.84 9.62 -6.55
C SER A 547 -16.06 9.09 -7.34
N ALA A 548 -16.12 7.77 -7.56
CA ALA A 548 -17.20 7.16 -8.31
C ALA A 548 -18.46 6.90 -7.45
N ILE A 549 -18.28 6.35 -6.25
CA ILE A 549 -19.39 5.79 -5.46
C ILE A 549 -19.87 6.75 -4.39
N THR A 550 -18.95 7.41 -3.67
CA THR A 550 -19.31 8.20 -2.49
C THR A 550 -20.29 9.33 -2.77
N PRO A 551 -20.16 10.16 -3.82
CA PRO A 551 -21.14 11.22 -4.11
C PRO A 551 -22.54 10.67 -4.36
N CYS A 552 -22.63 9.58 -5.15
CA CYS A 552 -23.91 8.93 -5.46
C CYS A 552 -24.55 8.28 -4.25
N LEU A 553 -23.76 7.66 -3.36
CA LEU A 553 -24.24 7.04 -2.14
C LEU A 553 -24.80 8.09 -1.17
N VAL A 554 -24.05 9.18 -0.96
CA VAL A 554 -24.49 10.31 -0.12
C VAL A 554 -25.76 10.94 -0.71
N ALA A 555 -25.81 11.15 -2.01
CA ALA A 555 -27.00 11.67 -2.67
C ALA A 555 -28.20 10.71 -2.56
N ALA A 556 -27.99 9.39 -2.69
CA ALA A 556 -29.05 8.40 -2.51
C ALA A 556 -29.64 8.44 -1.10
N LEU A 557 -28.81 8.73 -0.09
CA LEU A 557 -29.23 8.77 1.30
C LEU A 557 -29.87 10.10 1.72
N PHE A 558 -29.42 11.24 1.16
CA PHE A 558 -29.78 12.56 1.70
C PHE A 558 -30.39 13.52 0.70
N TRP A 559 -30.18 13.38 -0.61
CA TRP A 559 -30.64 14.36 -1.59
C TRP A 559 -31.80 13.86 -2.42
N LYS A 560 -33.03 14.34 -2.08
CA LYS A 560 -34.26 13.97 -2.80
C LYS A 560 -34.23 14.41 -4.27
N GLY A 561 -33.53 15.48 -4.61
CA GLY A 561 -33.45 16.04 -5.96
C GLY A 561 -32.49 15.30 -6.90
N ALA A 562 -31.68 14.38 -6.42
CA ALA A 562 -30.77 13.60 -7.26
C ALA A 562 -31.53 12.69 -8.21
N THR A 563 -31.15 12.70 -9.50
CA THR A 563 -31.80 11.93 -10.57
C THR A 563 -30.95 10.72 -11.00
N ARG A 564 -31.62 9.79 -11.70
CA ARG A 564 -30.93 8.63 -12.29
C ARG A 564 -29.80 9.05 -13.25
N ALA A 565 -30.07 10.05 -14.11
CA ALA A 565 -29.09 10.54 -15.08
C ALA A 565 -27.87 11.17 -14.37
N GLY A 566 -28.12 12.00 -13.34
CA GLY A 566 -27.06 12.60 -12.52
C GLY A 566 -26.19 11.56 -11.83
N ALA A 567 -26.76 10.51 -11.26
CA ALA A 567 -26.01 9.44 -10.63
C ALA A 567 -25.15 8.66 -11.64
N ILE A 568 -25.68 8.31 -12.80
CA ILE A 568 -24.94 7.60 -13.86
C ILE A 568 -23.75 8.44 -14.34
N THR A 569 -23.97 9.71 -14.66
CA THR A 569 -22.90 10.61 -15.13
C THR A 569 -21.84 10.85 -14.07
N SER A 570 -22.22 10.96 -12.80
CA SER A 570 -21.29 11.09 -11.66
C SER A 570 -20.37 9.87 -11.53
N ILE A 571 -20.93 8.64 -11.53
CA ILE A 571 -20.13 7.41 -11.43
C ILE A 571 -19.15 7.32 -12.61
N LEU A 572 -19.62 7.55 -13.83
CA LEU A 572 -18.77 7.50 -15.02
C LEU A 572 -17.69 8.59 -14.98
N ALA A 573 -18.04 9.82 -14.65
CA ALA A 573 -17.10 10.93 -14.55
C ALA A 573 -16.01 10.65 -13.53
N GLY A 574 -16.37 10.23 -12.30
CA GLY A 574 -15.39 9.88 -11.27
C GLY A 574 -14.45 8.75 -11.69
N THR A 575 -15.01 7.66 -12.24
CA THR A 575 -14.23 6.50 -12.68
C THR A 575 -13.29 6.85 -13.84
N ILE A 576 -13.82 7.43 -14.91
CA ILE A 576 -13.06 7.72 -16.14
C ILE A 576 -11.98 8.77 -15.87
N THR A 577 -12.31 9.82 -15.11
CA THR A 577 -11.32 10.86 -14.78
C THR A 577 -10.17 10.29 -13.98
N THR A 578 -10.41 9.42 -12.99
CA THR A 578 -9.34 8.80 -12.21
C THR A 578 -8.42 7.96 -13.09
N LEU A 579 -8.99 7.12 -13.98
CA LEU A 579 -8.21 6.27 -14.86
C LEU A 579 -7.38 7.07 -15.87
N LEU A 580 -7.98 8.10 -16.49
CA LEU A 580 -7.29 8.90 -17.51
C LEU A 580 -6.29 9.90 -16.92
N TRP A 581 -6.51 10.39 -15.71
CA TRP A 581 -5.66 11.40 -15.10
C TRP A 581 -4.23 10.90 -14.92
N GLY A 582 -4.05 9.74 -14.28
CA GLY A 582 -2.73 9.18 -14.01
C GLY A 582 -1.98 8.78 -15.28
N GLU A 583 -2.66 8.06 -16.19
CA GLU A 583 -2.03 7.43 -17.34
C GLU A 583 -1.82 8.37 -18.54
N VAL A 584 -2.72 9.36 -18.72
CA VAL A 584 -2.77 10.14 -19.96
C VAL A 584 -2.62 11.64 -19.71
N ILE A 585 -3.33 12.18 -18.72
CA ILE A 585 -3.47 13.63 -18.54
C ILE A 585 -2.26 14.21 -17.81
N LYS A 586 -1.89 13.61 -16.67
CA LYS A 586 -0.83 14.10 -15.76
C LYS A 586 0.51 14.31 -16.48
N SER A 587 0.87 13.40 -17.40
CA SER A 587 2.12 13.48 -18.16
C SER A 587 2.19 14.62 -19.18
N ARG A 588 1.03 15.24 -19.51
CA ARG A 588 0.91 16.33 -20.49
C ARG A 588 0.74 17.71 -19.85
N LEU A 589 0.63 17.77 -18.51
CA LEU A 589 0.40 18.99 -17.78
C LEU A 589 1.71 19.68 -17.38
N PRO A 590 1.72 21.02 -17.21
CA PRO A 590 2.84 21.73 -16.59
C PRO A 590 3.12 21.17 -15.19
N ALA A 591 4.39 21.19 -14.75
CA ALA A 591 4.84 20.58 -13.50
C ALA A 591 4.01 21.01 -12.28
N GLN A 592 3.66 22.29 -12.17
CA GLN A 592 2.86 22.84 -11.06
C GLN A 592 1.46 22.24 -10.96
N VAL A 593 0.82 21.91 -12.10
CA VAL A 593 -0.51 21.28 -12.15
C VAL A 593 -0.41 19.77 -12.00
N ALA A 594 0.70 19.19 -12.45
CA ALA A 594 0.98 17.76 -12.34
C ALA A 594 1.23 17.30 -10.89
N GLU A 595 1.44 18.22 -9.93
CA GLU A 595 1.47 17.91 -8.50
C GLU A 595 0.11 17.46 -7.96
N VAL A 596 -0.98 17.85 -8.61
CA VAL A 596 -2.35 17.47 -8.21
C VAL A 596 -2.63 16.04 -8.67
N ASP A 597 -2.94 15.16 -7.72
CA ASP A 597 -3.33 13.79 -8.01
C ASP A 597 -4.77 13.67 -8.51
N ALA A 598 -5.12 12.51 -9.04
CA ALA A 598 -6.41 12.25 -9.67
C ALA A 598 -7.64 12.53 -8.78
N VAL A 599 -7.47 12.54 -7.46
CA VAL A 599 -8.58 12.66 -6.51
C VAL A 599 -9.36 13.96 -6.67
N LEU A 600 -8.66 15.11 -6.77
CA LEU A 600 -9.30 16.41 -6.84
C LEU A 600 -10.09 16.60 -8.15
N PRO A 601 -9.51 16.40 -9.35
CA PRO A 601 -10.26 16.50 -10.60
C PRO A 601 -11.39 15.46 -10.71
N ALA A 602 -11.17 14.23 -10.24
CA ALA A 602 -12.17 13.18 -10.33
C ALA A 602 -13.39 13.44 -9.44
N ILE A 603 -13.18 13.82 -8.17
CA ILE A 603 -14.30 14.12 -7.27
C ILE A 603 -15.05 15.39 -7.71
N THR A 604 -14.31 16.42 -8.13
CA THR A 604 -14.89 17.66 -8.61
C THR A 604 -15.81 17.43 -9.80
N LEU A 605 -15.33 16.71 -10.82
CA LEU A 605 -16.12 16.41 -12.01
C LEU A 605 -17.30 15.48 -11.69
N SER A 606 -17.10 14.49 -10.82
CA SER A 606 -18.16 13.59 -10.35
C SER A 606 -19.31 14.37 -9.67
N VAL A 607 -18.98 15.28 -8.74
CA VAL A 607 -19.96 16.09 -8.02
C VAL A 607 -20.64 17.10 -8.94
N ILE A 608 -19.89 17.77 -9.82
CA ILE A 608 -20.46 18.69 -10.82
C ILE A 608 -21.46 17.95 -11.71
N CYS A 609 -21.08 16.80 -12.27
CA CYS A 609 -21.96 15.98 -13.09
C CYS A 609 -23.22 15.55 -12.32
N LEU A 610 -23.06 15.11 -11.07
CA LEU A 610 -24.19 14.74 -10.22
C LEU A 610 -25.17 15.91 -10.05
N ILE A 611 -24.68 17.08 -9.70
CA ILE A 611 -25.51 18.25 -9.41
C ILE A 611 -26.13 18.81 -10.70
N VAL A 612 -25.31 19.14 -11.68
CA VAL A 612 -25.76 19.81 -12.91
C VAL A 612 -26.76 18.94 -13.69
N VAL A 613 -26.37 17.66 -13.93
CA VAL A 613 -27.26 16.75 -14.66
C VAL A 613 -28.54 16.45 -13.88
N SER A 614 -28.49 16.36 -12.54
CA SER A 614 -29.71 16.19 -11.76
C SER A 614 -30.62 17.40 -11.86
N LEU A 615 -30.08 18.61 -11.76
CA LEU A 615 -30.90 19.84 -11.91
C LEU A 615 -31.51 19.97 -13.29
N LEU A 616 -30.79 19.60 -14.35
CA LEU A 616 -31.28 19.64 -15.73
C LEU A 616 -32.34 18.56 -16.02
N THR A 617 -32.26 17.42 -15.34
CA THR A 617 -33.13 16.25 -15.59
C THR A 617 -34.23 16.08 -14.53
N GLN A 618 -34.34 16.96 -13.53
CA GLN A 618 -35.48 17.02 -12.64
C GLN A 618 -36.73 17.35 -13.47
N LYS A 619 -37.72 16.46 -13.47
CA LYS A 619 -39.03 16.80 -13.96
C LYS A 619 -39.54 17.95 -13.06
N ARG A 620 -39.80 19.13 -13.62
CA ARG A 620 -40.55 20.17 -12.95
C ARG A 620 -41.88 19.53 -12.54
N GLN A 621 -42.14 19.34 -11.25
CA GLN A 621 -43.49 19.05 -10.79
C GLN A 621 -44.32 20.22 -11.27
N PRO A 622 -45.46 19.99 -12.00
CA PRO A 622 -46.34 21.07 -12.28
C PRO A 622 -46.75 21.67 -10.93
N THR A 623 -46.52 22.95 -10.77
CA THR A 623 -47.06 23.73 -9.68
C THR A 623 -48.56 23.64 -9.84
N GLY A 624 -49.16 22.57 -9.34
CA GLY A 624 -50.60 22.39 -9.21
C GLY A 624 -51.07 23.39 -8.19
N GLY A 625 -51.78 24.36 -8.68
CA GLY A 625 -52.50 25.33 -7.87
C GLY A 625 -53.55 24.67 -7.00
N ASN A 626 -53.76 25.32 -5.90
CA ASN A 626 -54.90 25.34 -4.96
C ASN A 626 -55.22 24.04 -4.25
#